data_a5c916bb7cca2379e2d62d463f2437e8
#
_entry.id   a5c916bb7cca2379e2d62d463f2437e8
#
_cell.length_a   1.000
_cell.length_b   1.000
_cell.length_c   1.000
_cell.angle_alpha   90.00
_cell.angle_beta   90.00
_cell.angle_gamma   90.00
#
_symmetry.space_group_name_H-M   'P 1'
#
loop_
_entity.id
_entity.type
_entity.pdbx_description
1 polymer ?
#
loop_
_entity_poly.entity_id
_entity_poly.type
_entity_poly.pdbx_seq_one_letter_code
_entity_poly.pdbx_strand_id
1 'polypeptide(L)'
;MSGPRRGAPDAGTAGPGRRGVLTALGGGLVLASLAACGNKEVAADNTAQALPSVPERDDTEVLTWKQARKRLEEGNLRFVEGRVAHPDQSAERRTATGTGAQRPFATVLACADSRVPPELVFDQGLGDLFVVRSAGQVVDHAVLGTLQFGVAEFDTPLLLVLGHTGCGAVKATLEAVDKKSPATGTDVDTLVDAITPAVRDAEGMGAKPADVLGVAVDNNVERVVEELAAAKVLGIAAKSRKLRVLGAVYDLATGEVTFL
;
A
#
# COMPACT_ATOMS: atom_id res chain seq x y z
N MET A 1 19.04 -48.22 -30.95
CA MET A 1 18.73 -47.22 -32.01
C MET A 1 19.02 -45.85 -31.45
N SER A 2 20.08 -45.25 -31.92
CA SER A 2 20.71 -44.05 -31.42
C SER A 2 20.05 -42.82 -32.07
N GLY A 3 19.66 -41.83 -31.27
CA GLY A 3 19.18 -40.52 -31.73
C GLY A 3 20.14 -39.40 -31.27
N PRO A 4 20.31 -38.29 -32.02
CA PRO A 4 21.49 -37.47 -31.98
C PRO A 4 21.51 -36.39 -30.91
N ARG A 5 22.71 -36.14 -30.39
CA ARG A 5 23.09 -35.01 -29.52
C ARG A 5 23.00 -33.70 -30.32
N ARG A 6 22.37 -32.66 -29.76
CA ARG A 6 22.45 -31.28 -30.26
C ARG A 6 23.43 -30.47 -29.43
N GLY A 7 24.30 -29.76 -30.15
CA GLY A 7 25.46 -29.05 -29.66
C GLY A 7 25.14 -27.77 -28.92
N ALA A 8 26.10 -27.32 -28.12
CA ALA A 8 26.15 -26.05 -27.44
C ALA A 8 26.45 -24.92 -28.45
N PRO A 9 25.93 -23.69 -28.20
CA PRO A 9 26.34 -22.52 -28.95
C PRO A 9 27.55 -21.82 -28.32
N ASP A 10 28.36 -21.34 -29.22
CA ASP A 10 29.66 -20.69 -29.15
C ASP A 10 29.75 -19.47 -28.24
N ALA A 11 30.97 -19.27 -27.72
CA ALA A 11 31.40 -18.10 -27.00
C ALA A 11 31.63 -16.91 -27.96
N GLY A 12 30.83 -15.85 -27.81
CA GLY A 12 30.97 -14.58 -28.53
C GLY A 12 31.92 -13.61 -27.81
N THR A 13 32.93 -13.26 -28.50
CA THR A 13 34.05 -12.32 -28.36
C THR A 13 33.76 -11.01 -27.60
N ALA A 14 34.69 -10.68 -26.67
CA ALA A 14 34.82 -9.39 -25.99
C ALA A 14 35.31 -8.28 -26.95
N GLY A 15 34.65 -7.12 -26.92
CA GLY A 15 35.11 -5.89 -27.62
C GLY A 15 35.97 -5.02 -26.71
N PRO A 16 36.86 -4.17 -27.25
CA PRO A 16 37.95 -3.53 -26.52
C PRO A 16 37.55 -2.27 -25.80
N GLY A 17 38.08 -2.09 -24.59
CA GLY A 17 37.95 -0.90 -23.76
C GLY A 17 38.68 0.30 -24.34
N ARG A 18 38.02 1.47 -24.25
CA ARG A 18 38.63 2.77 -24.55
C ARG A 18 39.29 3.34 -23.29
N ARG A 19 40.62 3.25 -23.24
CA ARG A 19 41.46 4.09 -22.36
C ARG A 19 41.77 5.38 -23.10
N GLY A 20 41.28 6.48 -22.60
CA GLY A 20 41.61 7.81 -23.10
C GLY A 20 42.82 8.40 -22.40
N VAL A 21 43.64 9.00 -23.19
CA VAL A 21 44.98 9.54 -22.93
C VAL A 21 44.88 10.90 -22.19
N LEU A 22 45.73 11.06 -21.17
CA LEU A 22 46.11 12.34 -20.57
C LEU A 22 47.07 13.10 -21.49
N THR A 23 46.85 14.39 -21.72
CA THR A 23 47.88 15.33 -22.11
C THR A 23 47.75 16.60 -21.29
N ALA A 24 48.83 16.91 -20.58
CA ALA A 24 49.07 18.15 -19.87
C ALA A 24 49.71 19.16 -20.86
N LEU A 25 49.46 20.44 -20.68
CA LEU A 25 50.46 21.52 -20.71
C LEU A 25 49.77 22.89 -20.96
N GLY A 26 50.18 23.88 -20.20
CA GLY A 26 50.08 25.27 -20.64
C GLY A 26 49.58 26.26 -19.56
N GLY A 27 50.52 26.86 -18.82
CA GLY A 27 50.24 27.91 -17.85
C GLY A 27 49.80 29.21 -18.46
N GLY A 28 49.09 30.00 -17.67
CA GLY A 28 48.70 31.38 -18.00
C GLY A 28 48.22 32.06 -16.71
N LEU A 29 49.08 32.81 -16.05
CA LEU A 29 48.71 33.76 -14.99
C LEU A 29 47.82 34.82 -15.58
N VAL A 30 46.62 34.97 -15.07
CA VAL A 30 45.79 36.18 -15.19
C VAL A 30 45.36 36.56 -13.78
N LEU A 31 45.94 37.63 -13.29
CA LEU A 31 45.46 38.39 -12.15
C LEU A 31 44.20 39.14 -12.56
N ALA A 32 43.07 38.80 -11.96
CA ALA A 32 41.86 39.57 -12.05
C ALA A 32 41.21 39.71 -10.68
N SER A 33 41.25 40.93 -10.22
CA SER A 33 40.48 41.66 -9.22
C SER A 33 39.35 40.90 -8.48
N LEU A 34 39.51 40.79 -7.17
CA LEU A 34 38.50 40.48 -6.18
C LEU A 34 37.43 41.59 -6.15
N ALA A 35 36.29 41.31 -6.74
CA ALA A 35 35.02 42.01 -6.43
C ALA A 35 34.38 41.26 -5.26
N ALA A 36 34.33 41.90 -4.08
CA ALA A 36 33.63 41.40 -2.91
C ALA A 36 32.12 41.42 -3.15
N CYS A 37 31.56 40.30 -3.59
CA CYS A 37 30.13 40.02 -3.44
C CYS A 37 29.92 39.47 -2.03
N GLY A 38 29.34 40.27 -1.13
CA GLY A 38 28.92 39.84 0.17
C GLY A 38 27.96 38.66 0.08
N ASN A 39 28.42 37.49 0.43
CA ASN A 39 27.56 36.39 0.75
C ASN A 39 26.74 36.76 2.01
N LYS A 40 25.49 37.14 1.82
CA LYS A 40 24.52 36.96 2.88
C LYS A 40 24.41 35.46 3.08
N GLU A 41 25.07 34.95 4.13
CA GLU A 41 24.72 33.67 4.72
C GLU A 41 23.25 33.77 5.10
N VAL A 42 22.39 33.17 4.31
CA VAL A 42 21.05 32.79 4.76
C VAL A 42 21.30 31.70 5.78
N ALA A 43 21.30 32.07 7.06
CA ALA A 43 21.24 31.12 8.15
C ALA A 43 19.99 30.27 7.87
N ALA A 44 20.21 29.08 7.32
CA ALA A 44 19.19 28.06 7.31
C ALA A 44 18.89 27.76 8.79
N ASP A 45 17.74 28.18 9.23
CA ASP A 45 17.18 27.83 10.53
C ASP A 45 16.98 26.30 10.52
N ASN A 46 18.05 25.60 10.86
CA ASN A 46 18.09 24.13 10.90
C ASN A 46 17.56 23.67 12.26
N THR A 47 16.41 24.18 12.66
CA THR A 47 15.58 23.52 13.66
C THR A 47 14.98 22.27 13.02
N ALA A 48 15.82 21.27 12.82
CA ALA A 48 15.35 19.92 12.56
C ALA A 48 14.47 19.55 13.78
N GLN A 49 13.15 19.72 13.64
CA GLN A 49 12.20 19.20 14.61
C GLN A 49 12.51 17.71 14.74
N ALA A 50 12.89 17.28 15.94
CA ALA A 50 13.10 15.87 16.20
C ALA A 50 11.85 15.11 15.77
N LEU A 51 12.01 14.12 14.88
CA LEU A 51 10.92 13.25 14.47
C LEU A 51 10.30 12.62 15.74
N PRO A 52 8.99 12.46 15.79
CA PRO A 52 8.34 11.81 16.91
C PRO A 52 8.90 10.39 17.05
N SER A 53 9.50 10.08 18.21
CA SER A 53 9.93 8.72 18.49
C SER A 53 8.69 7.91 18.89
N VAL A 54 8.33 6.93 18.05
CA VAL A 54 7.37 5.89 18.42
C VAL A 54 8.21 4.70 18.89
N PRO A 55 7.99 4.19 20.13
CA PRO A 55 8.69 2.99 20.59
C PRO A 55 8.49 1.82 19.64
N GLU A 56 9.52 0.99 19.46
CA GLU A 56 9.35 -0.30 18.78
C GLU A 56 8.25 -1.10 19.46
N ARG A 57 7.49 -1.83 18.67
CA ARG A 57 6.37 -2.61 19.18
C ARG A 57 6.85 -3.80 20.03
N ASP A 58 6.22 -3.98 21.19
CA ASP A 58 6.30 -5.23 21.91
C ASP A 58 5.40 -6.28 21.23
N ASP A 59 6.01 -7.22 20.55
CA ASP A 59 5.30 -8.29 19.83
C ASP A 59 4.58 -9.28 20.76
N THR A 60 4.80 -9.19 22.08
CA THR A 60 4.09 -10.00 23.07
C THR A 60 2.76 -9.37 23.49
N GLU A 61 2.53 -8.08 23.18
CA GLU A 61 1.29 -7.40 23.49
C GLU A 61 0.14 -7.87 22.59
N VAL A 62 -0.92 -8.39 23.20
CA VAL A 62 -2.15 -8.74 22.49
C VAL A 62 -3.08 -7.56 22.47
N LEU A 63 -3.18 -6.91 21.31
CA LEU A 63 -4.06 -5.75 21.13
C LEU A 63 -5.52 -6.17 20.98
N THR A 64 -6.42 -5.35 21.49
CA THR A 64 -7.82 -5.36 21.09
C THR A 64 -7.98 -4.69 19.73
N TRP A 65 -9.09 -4.98 19.01
CA TRP A 65 -9.36 -4.31 17.73
C TRP A 65 -9.43 -2.79 17.86
N LYS A 66 -9.86 -2.25 19.03
CA LYS A 66 -9.90 -0.80 19.28
C LYS A 66 -8.49 -0.20 19.39
N GLN A 67 -7.58 -0.90 20.04
CA GLN A 67 -6.18 -0.48 20.15
C GLN A 67 -5.48 -0.59 18.79
N ALA A 68 -5.74 -1.67 18.03
CA ALA A 68 -5.23 -1.83 16.67
C ALA A 68 -5.71 -0.70 15.74
N ARG A 69 -7.02 -0.38 15.76
CA ARG A 69 -7.58 0.75 15.02
C ARG A 69 -6.93 2.07 15.43
N LYS A 70 -6.84 2.35 16.72
CA LYS A 70 -6.22 3.59 17.24
C LYS A 70 -4.78 3.72 16.76
N ARG A 71 -4.00 2.63 16.76
CA ARG A 71 -2.63 2.63 16.27
C ARG A 71 -2.55 3.00 14.78
N LEU A 72 -3.47 2.49 13.96
CA LEU A 72 -3.57 2.88 12.55
C LEU A 72 -3.95 4.35 12.39
N GLU A 73 -4.92 4.85 13.17
CA GLU A 73 -5.33 6.27 13.15
C GLU A 73 -4.18 7.20 13.53
N GLU A 74 -3.45 6.88 14.59
CA GLU A 74 -2.27 7.66 15.03
C GLU A 74 -1.14 7.64 13.98
N GLY A 75 -0.93 6.50 13.32
CA GLY A 75 0.04 6.39 12.24
C GLY A 75 -0.36 7.20 11.02
N ASN A 76 -1.63 7.15 10.62
CA ASN A 76 -2.14 7.96 9.52
C ASN A 76 -2.07 9.45 9.83
N LEU A 77 -2.36 9.87 11.06
CA LEU A 77 -2.20 11.26 11.47
C LEU A 77 -0.75 11.73 11.29
N ARG A 78 0.25 10.93 11.70
CA ARG A 78 1.66 11.26 11.47
C ARG A 78 1.99 11.38 9.98
N PHE A 79 1.43 10.49 9.16
CA PHE A 79 1.62 10.51 7.70
C PHE A 79 1.04 11.80 7.10
N VAL A 80 -0.20 12.17 7.43
CA VAL A 80 -0.86 13.40 6.97
C VAL A 80 -0.09 14.66 7.38
N GLU A 81 0.41 14.69 8.60
CA GLU A 81 1.17 15.83 9.13
C GLU A 81 2.62 15.90 8.62
N GLY A 82 3.06 14.93 7.80
CA GLY A 82 4.46 14.85 7.33
C GLY A 82 5.47 14.58 8.45
N ARG A 83 5.04 13.97 9.55
CA ARG A 83 5.83 13.66 10.75
C ARG A 83 5.96 12.16 11.00
N VAL A 84 6.16 11.40 9.91
CA VAL A 84 6.34 9.94 9.98
C VAL A 84 7.50 9.57 10.90
N ALA A 85 7.28 8.58 11.74
CA ALA A 85 8.27 8.11 12.72
C ALA A 85 9.08 6.90 12.21
N HIS A 86 8.58 6.22 11.17
CA HIS A 86 9.17 5.00 10.61
C HIS A 86 9.45 3.91 11.68
N PRO A 87 8.46 3.57 12.52
CA PRO A 87 8.67 2.56 13.56
C PRO A 87 8.98 1.20 12.93
N ASP A 88 9.61 0.33 13.70
CA ASP A 88 9.84 -1.08 13.34
C ASP A 88 10.52 -1.28 11.97
N GLN A 89 11.42 -0.36 11.55
CA GLN A 89 12.16 -0.43 10.28
C GLN A 89 13.67 -0.59 10.46
N SER A 90 14.15 -0.82 11.70
CA SER A 90 15.55 -0.97 12.01
C SER A 90 16.16 -2.28 11.47
N ALA A 91 17.49 -2.36 11.43
CA ALA A 91 18.19 -3.60 11.07
C ALA A 91 17.96 -4.68 12.15
N GLU A 92 17.87 -4.28 13.40
CA GLU A 92 17.59 -5.12 14.57
C GLU A 92 16.18 -5.72 14.44
N ARG A 93 15.18 -4.89 14.12
CA ARG A 93 13.80 -5.34 13.87
C ARG A 93 13.74 -6.36 12.74
N ARG A 94 14.42 -6.09 11.61
CA ARG A 94 14.50 -7.02 10.50
C ARG A 94 15.09 -8.38 10.91
N THR A 95 16.13 -8.37 11.73
CA THR A 95 16.76 -9.60 12.22
C THR A 95 15.80 -10.34 13.17
N ALA A 96 15.17 -9.64 14.10
CA ALA A 96 14.24 -10.22 15.07
C ALA A 96 13.03 -10.87 14.36
N THR A 97 12.40 -10.18 13.40
CA THR A 97 11.27 -10.71 12.64
C THR A 97 11.67 -11.82 11.66
N GLY A 98 12.90 -11.82 11.18
CA GLY A 98 13.43 -12.84 10.27
C GLY A 98 13.72 -14.19 10.95
N THR A 99 13.95 -14.21 12.26
CA THR A 99 14.26 -15.40 13.04
C THR A 99 13.10 -15.84 13.94
N GLY A 100 12.14 -14.97 14.18
CA GLY A 100 10.97 -15.20 15.02
C GLY A 100 9.70 -15.47 14.21
N ALA A 101 8.59 -15.70 14.91
CA ALA A 101 7.26 -15.76 14.32
C ALA A 101 6.78 -14.34 14.02
N GLN A 102 6.13 -14.13 12.86
CA GLN A 102 5.46 -12.85 12.58
C GLN A 102 4.21 -12.71 13.49
N ARG A 103 3.98 -11.50 13.98
CA ARG A 103 2.86 -11.17 14.87
C ARG A 103 2.20 -9.86 14.46
N PRO A 104 1.57 -9.80 13.28
CA PRO A 104 0.88 -8.59 12.84
C PRO A 104 -0.25 -8.26 13.82
N PHE A 105 -0.44 -6.97 14.11
CA PHE A 105 -1.56 -6.55 14.97
C PHE A 105 -2.85 -6.28 14.18
N ALA A 106 -2.77 -6.23 12.85
CA ALA A 106 -3.93 -6.08 11.97
C ALA A 106 -3.68 -6.77 10.62
N THR A 107 -4.76 -7.27 10.04
CA THR A 107 -4.83 -7.69 8.64
C THR A 107 -5.45 -6.55 7.84
N VAL A 108 -4.88 -6.22 6.69
CA VAL A 108 -5.37 -5.16 5.80
C VAL A 108 -5.60 -5.71 4.40
N LEU A 109 -6.83 -5.60 3.89
CA LEU A 109 -7.14 -5.76 2.48
C LEU A 109 -7.20 -4.39 1.83
N ALA A 110 -6.29 -4.10 0.91
CA ALA A 110 -6.20 -2.80 0.24
C ALA A 110 -6.25 -2.91 -1.29
N CYS A 111 -6.50 -1.78 -1.95
CA CYS A 111 -6.33 -1.71 -3.39
C CYS A 111 -4.87 -1.90 -3.80
N ALA A 112 -4.65 -2.54 -4.97
CA ALA A 112 -3.32 -2.69 -5.57
C ALA A 112 -2.76 -1.38 -6.16
N ASP A 113 -3.51 -0.27 -6.12
CA ASP A 113 -3.07 1.05 -6.56
C ASP A 113 -1.72 1.43 -5.93
N SER A 114 -0.74 1.81 -6.76
CA SER A 114 0.63 2.07 -6.32
C SER A 114 0.77 3.21 -5.31
N ARG A 115 -0.26 4.07 -5.18
CA ARG A 115 -0.31 5.22 -4.27
C ARG A 115 -0.87 4.85 -2.89
N VAL A 116 -1.28 3.59 -2.68
CA VAL A 116 -1.96 3.11 -1.46
C VAL A 116 -1.16 1.97 -0.80
N PRO A 117 0.11 2.15 -0.40
CA PRO A 117 0.82 1.18 0.40
C PRO A 117 0.41 1.31 1.87
N PRO A 118 -0.29 0.31 2.46
CA PRO A 118 -0.83 0.44 3.81
C PRO A 118 0.23 0.74 4.87
N GLU A 119 1.42 0.16 4.74
CA GLU A 119 2.51 0.37 5.68
C GLU A 119 2.95 1.83 5.74
N LEU A 120 2.97 2.53 4.58
CA LEU A 120 3.32 3.95 4.53
C LEU A 120 2.16 4.83 5.00
N VAL A 121 0.93 4.54 4.52
CA VAL A 121 -0.28 5.31 4.86
C VAL A 121 -0.53 5.32 6.37
N PHE A 122 -0.22 4.22 7.05
CA PHE A 122 -0.39 4.07 8.49
C PHE A 122 0.90 4.22 9.30
N ASP A 123 2.03 4.62 8.68
CA ASP A 123 3.34 4.74 9.33
C ASP A 123 3.64 3.53 10.22
N GLN A 124 3.67 2.34 9.62
CA GLN A 124 3.96 1.06 10.25
C GLN A 124 5.20 0.41 9.63
N GLY A 125 5.75 -0.60 10.29
CA GLY A 125 6.99 -1.23 9.88
C GLY A 125 6.91 -2.76 9.72
N LEU A 126 8.06 -3.40 9.79
CA LEU A 126 8.22 -4.83 9.55
C LEU A 126 7.46 -5.67 10.58
N GLY A 127 6.55 -6.52 10.10
CA GLY A 127 5.79 -7.45 10.93
C GLY A 127 4.56 -6.84 11.63
N ASP A 128 4.26 -5.54 11.40
CA ASP A 128 3.13 -4.87 12.03
C ASP A 128 1.79 -5.21 11.38
N LEU A 129 1.77 -5.33 10.04
CA LEU A 129 0.57 -5.57 9.25
C LEU A 129 0.70 -6.86 8.43
N PHE A 130 -0.39 -7.61 8.30
CA PHE A 130 -0.55 -8.64 7.30
C PHE A 130 -1.36 -8.06 6.13
N VAL A 131 -0.69 -7.77 5.01
CA VAL A 131 -1.28 -7.01 3.91
C VAL A 131 -1.62 -7.91 2.73
N VAL A 132 -2.86 -7.80 2.25
CA VAL A 132 -3.37 -8.42 1.03
C VAL A 132 -3.83 -7.32 0.08
N ARG A 133 -3.53 -7.42 -1.22
CA ARG A 133 -3.87 -6.37 -2.18
C ARG A 133 -4.43 -6.96 -3.47
N SER A 134 -5.53 -6.39 -3.93
CA SER A 134 -6.12 -6.67 -5.24
C SER A 134 -6.67 -5.38 -5.86
N ALA A 135 -6.87 -5.32 -7.17
CA ALA A 135 -7.46 -4.14 -7.80
C ALA A 135 -8.87 -3.90 -7.27
N GLY A 136 -9.15 -2.68 -6.76
CA GLY A 136 -10.44 -2.35 -6.14
C GLY A 136 -10.77 -3.16 -4.88
N GLN A 137 -9.78 -3.72 -4.19
CA GLN A 137 -9.89 -4.63 -3.03
C GLN A 137 -10.91 -5.78 -3.25
N VAL A 138 -11.04 -6.25 -4.51
CA VAL A 138 -11.92 -7.36 -4.88
C VAL A 138 -11.48 -8.64 -4.17
N VAL A 139 -12.46 -9.40 -3.69
CA VAL A 139 -12.26 -10.67 -2.99
C VAL A 139 -12.55 -11.83 -3.94
N ASP A 140 -11.49 -12.54 -4.34
CA ASP A 140 -11.60 -13.83 -4.99
C ASP A 140 -11.24 -14.97 -4.01
N HIS A 141 -11.25 -16.20 -4.48
CA HIS A 141 -10.93 -17.37 -3.63
C HIS A 141 -9.50 -17.31 -3.06
N ALA A 142 -8.53 -16.79 -3.79
CA ALA A 142 -7.14 -16.70 -3.33
C ALA A 142 -6.98 -15.58 -2.31
N VAL A 143 -7.60 -14.42 -2.54
CA VAL A 143 -7.66 -13.28 -1.61
C VAL A 143 -8.36 -13.71 -0.33
N LEU A 144 -9.56 -14.33 -0.43
CA LEU A 144 -10.30 -14.81 0.73
C LEU A 144 -9.49 -15.84 1.54
N GLY A 145 -8.89 -16.81 0.86
CA GLY A 145 -8.04 -17.81 1.51
C GLY A 145 -6.85 -17.19 2.23
N THR A 146 -6.20 -16.18 1.64
CA THR A 146 -5.10 -15.46 2.27
C THR A 146 -5.54 -14.68 3.51
N LEU A 147 -6.70 -14.00 3.44
CA LEU A 147 -7.27 -13.30 4.60
C LEU A 147 -7.63 -14.26 5.74
N GLN A 148 -8.24 -15.39 5.39
CA GLN A 148 -8.56 -16.45 6.37
C GLN A 148 -7.29 -17.02 7.03
N PHE A 149 -6.24 -17.25 6.25
CA PHE A 149 -4.94 -17.66 6.76
C PHE A 149 -4.38 -16.63 7.74
N GLY A 150 -4.32 -15.36 7.36
CA GLY A 150 -3.79 -14.29 8.21
C GLY A 150 -4.52 -14.16 9.55
N VAL A 151 -5.86 -14.25 9.53
CA VAL A 151 -6.67 -14.17 10.74
C VAL A 151 -6.52 -15.42 11.61
N ALA A 152 -6.49 -16.62 11.00
CA ALA A 152 -6.40 -17.87 11.73
C ALA A 152 -5.01 -18.14 12.32
N GLU A 153 -3.96 -17.78 11.57
CA GLU A 153 -2.57 -18.04 11.97
C GLU A 153 -2.06 -17.04 12.99
N PHE A 154 -2.45 -15.77 12.85
CA PHE A 154 -1.89 -14.68 13.66
C PHE A 154 -2.84 -14.12 14.72
N ASP A 155 -4.10 -14.60 14.78
CA ASP A 155 -5.11 -14.12 15.73
C ASP A 155 -5.28 -12.59 15.68
N THR A 156 -5.14 -11.99 14.47
CA THR A 156 -5.25 -10.53 14.30
C THR A 156 -6.62 -10.04 14.74
N PRO A 157 -6.72 -9.07 15.66
CA PRO A 157 -8.01 -8.63 16.19
C PRO A 157 -8.79 -7.71 15.23
N LEU A 158 -8.12 -7.19 14.20
CA LEU A 158 -8.68 -6.26 13.23
C LEU A 158 -8.38 -6.73 11.80
N LEU A 159 -9.42 -6.80 10.96
CA LEU A 159 -9.33 -6.86 9.53
C LEU A 159 -9.87 -5.55 8.97
N LEU A 160 -9.02 -4.77 8.32
CA LEU A 160 -9.38 -3.50 7.70
C LEU A 160 -9.49 -3.66 6.18
N VAL A 161 -10.63 -3.26 5.62
CA VAL A 161 -10.82 -3.08 4.17
C VAL A 161 -10.54 -1.63 3.84
N LEU A 162 -9.47 -1.37 3.10
CA LEU A 162 -9.00 -0.03 2.76
C LEU A 162 -9.25 0.26 1.27
N GLY A 163 -10.31 1.03 0.99
CA GLY A 163 -10.54 1.67 -0.30
C GLY A 163 -9.77 2.99 -0.42
N HIS A 164 -9.93 3.67 -1.54
CA HIS A 164 -9.33 4.99 -1.74
C HIS A 164 -10.10 5.83 -2.76
N THR A 165 -10.03 7.15 -2.63
CA THR A 165 -10.63 8.08 -3.60
C THR A 165 -10.03 7.88 -4.99
N GLY A 166 -10.87 8.05 -6.03
CA GLY A 166 -10.40 7.95 -7.42
C GLY A 166 -9.90 6.57 -7.83
N CYS A 167 -10.43 5.48 -7.24
CA CYS A 167 -10.02 4.11 -7.55
C CYS A 167 -10.23 3.78 -9.02
N GLY A 168 -9.13 3.37 -9.69
CA GLY A 168 -9.13 3.07 -11.12
C GLY A 168 -10.05 1.90 -11.49
N ALA A 169 -10.14 0.87 -10.66
CA ALA A 169 -11.01 -0.27 -10.89
C ALA A 169 -12.49 0.11 -10.78
N VAL A 170 -12.87 0.89 -9.74
CA VAL A 170 -14.25 1.38 -9.58
C VAL A 170 -14.61 2.31 -10.73
N LYS A 171 -13.71 3.21 -11.13
CA LYS A 171 -13.92 4.10 -12.28
C LYS A 171 -14.12 3.33 -13.58
N ALA A 172 -13.30 2.32 -13.86
CA ALA A 172 -13.42 1.49 -15.05
C ALA A 172 -14.76 0.73 -15.06
N THR A 173 -15.20 0.24 -13.90
CA THR A 173 -16.51 -0.42 -13.75
C THR A 173 -17.66 0.55 -14.00
N LEU A 174 -17.60 1.76 -13.43
CA LEU A 174 -18.59 2.81 -13.68
C LEU A 174 -18.70 3.11 -15.18
N GLU A 175 -17.59 3.31 -15.86
CA GLU A 175 -17.57 3.53 -17.31
C GLU A 175 -18.13 2.35 -18.12
N ALA A 176 -17.85 1.12 -17.68
CA ALA A 176 -18.37 -0.07 -18.36
C ALA A 176 -19.90 -0.20 -18.21
N VAL A 177 -20.43 0.11 -17.02
CA VAL A 177 -21.87 0.12 -16.74
C VAL A 177 -22.59 1.20 -17.54
N ASP A 178 -22.10 2.46 -17.48
CA ASP A 178 -22.66 3.60 -18.20
C ASP A 178 -22.74 3.38 -19.71
N LYS A 179 -21.65 2.90 -20.30
CA LYS A 179 -21.53 2.67 -21.74
C LYS A 179 -22.16 1.35 -22.19
N LYS A 180 -22.63 0.52 -21.26
CA LYS A 180 -23.06 -0.87 -21.53
C LYS A 180 -22.01 -1.62 -22.35
N SER A 181 -20.74 -1.45 -21.96
CA SER A 181 -19.60 -2.00 -22.68
C SER A 181 -19.68 -3.54 -22.68
N PRO A 182 -19.40 -4.20 -23.80
CA PRO A 182 -19.31 -5.65 -23.83
C PRO A 182 -18.12 -6.10 -22.97
N ALA A 183 -18.18 -7.34 -22.48
CA ALA A 183 -17.05 -7.98 -21.82
C ALA A 183 -15.81 -7.97 -22.72
N THR A 184 -14.65 -7.78 -22.11
CA THR A 184 -13.36 -7.72 -22.83
C THR A 184 -12.85 -9.11 -23.22
N GLY A 185 -13.37 -10.16 -22.57
CA GLY A 185 -12.93 -11.55 -22.70
C GLY A 185 -11.60 -11.79 -21.97
N THR A 186 -11.22 -10.93 -21.04
CA THR A 186 -10.03 -11.07 -20.20
C THR A 186 -10.43 -11.17 -18.74
N ASP A 187 -9.46 -11.55 -17.86
CA ASP A 187 -9.71 -11.64 -16.42
C ASP A 187 -10.06 -10.30 -15.77
N VAL A 188 -9.88 -9.17 -16.47
CA VAL A 188 -10.37 -7.85 -16.02
C VAL A 188 -11.88 -7.83 -15.84
N ASP A 189 -12.61 -8.62 -16.61
CA ASP A 189 -14.07 -8.70 -16.51
C ASP A 189 -14.52 -9.19 -15.11
N THR A 190 -13.72 -10.05 -14.46
CA THR A 190 -14.00 -10.52 -13.10
C THR A 190 -13.97 -9.40 -12.07
N LEU A 191 -13.11 -8.40 -12.27
CA LEU A 191 -13.04 -7.21 -11.42
C LEU A 191 -14.26 -6.31 -11.64
N VAL A 192 -14.65 -6.12 -12.91
CA VAL A 192 -15.85 -5.35 -13.28
C VAL A 192 -17.09 -5.98 -12.69
N ASP A 193 -17.25 -7.31 -12.83
CA ASP A 193 -18.39 -8.04 -12.29
C ASP A 193 -18.49 -7.91 -10.76
N ALA A 194 -17.37 -8.05 -10.06
CA ALA A 194 -17.31 -7.95 -8.60
C ALA A 194 -17.67 -6.55 -8.08
N ILE A 195 -17.29 -5.48 -8.81
CA ILE A 195 -17.51 -4.08 -8.40
C ILE A 195 -18.86 -3.55 -8.91
N THR A 196 -19.43 -4.11 -9.98
CA THR A 196 -20.69 -3.66 -10.60
C THR A 196 -21.83 -3.44 -9.59
N PRO A 197 -22.07 -4.31 -8.59
CA PRO A 197 -23.12 -4.06 -7.62
C PRO A 197 -22.95 -2.74 -6.86
N ALA A 198 -21.73 -2.40 -6.44
CA ALA A 198 -21.45 -1.15 -5.72
C ALA A 198 -21.70 0.10 -6.58
N VAL A 199 -21.37 0.02 -7.87
CA VAL A 199 -21.65 1.09 -8.84
C VAL A 199 -23.16 1.28 -9.02
N ARG A 200 -23.90 0.19 -9.21
CA ARG A 200 -25.37 0.25 -9.39
C ARG A 200 -26.08 0.78 -8.15
N ASP A 201 -25.60 0.42 -6.96
CA ASP A 201 -26.15 0.96 -5.71
C ASP A 201 -25.93 2.48 -5.63
N ALA A 202 -24.73 2.97 -6.01
CA ALA A 202 -24.43 4.40 -6.05
C ALA A 202 -25.33 5.17 -7.03
N GLU A 203 -25.57 4.62 -8.21
CA GLU A 203 -26.53 5.20 -9.18
C GLU A 203 -27.96 5.20 -8.63
N GLY A 204 -28.38 4.08 -8.00
CA GLY A 204 -29.72 3.93 -7.41
C GLY A 204 -30.00 4.86 -6.24
N MET A 205 -28.96 5.29 -5.49
CA MET A 205 -29.07 6.27 -4.41
C MET A 205 -29.33 7.71 -4.90
N GLY A 206 -29.31 7.95 -6.21
CA GLY A 206 -29.49 9.28 -6.78
C GLY A 206 -28.28 10.21 -6.53
N ALA A 207 -27.10 9.68 -6.37
CA ALA A 207 -25.87 10.46 -6.27
C ALA A 207 -25.72 11.37 -7.50
N LYS A 208 -25.24 12.60 -7.27
CA LYS A 208 -24.97 13.49 -8.40
C LYS A 208 -23.87 12.93 -9.28
N PRO A 209 -23.90 13.17 -10.60
CA PRO A 209 -22.87 12.61 -11.51
C PRO A 209 -21.43 12.85 -11.07
N ALA A 210 -21.15 14.00 -10.43
CA ALA A 210 -19.82 14.32 -9.91
C ALA A 210 -19.42 13.48 -8.70
N ASP A 211 -20.38 12.96 -7.93
CA ASP A 211 -20.16 12.30 -6.66
C ASP A 211 -20.28 10.77 -6.77
N VAL A 212 -20.86 10.25 -7.88
CA VAL A 212 -21.13 8.81 -8.07
C VAL A 212 -19.89 7.96 -7.86
N LEU A 213 -18.73 8.37 -8.33
CA LEU A 213 -17.49 7.61 -8.15
C LEU A 213 -17.11 7.48 -6.68
N GLY A 214 -17.23 8.56 -5.91
CA GLY A 214 -16.96 8.55 -4.45
C GLY A 214 -17.92 7.60 -3.73
N VAL A 215 -19.22 7.74 -3.98
CA VAL A 215 -20.26 6.88 -3.39
C VAL A 215 -20.04 5.41 -3.77
N ALA A 216 -19.65 5.13 -5.03
CA ALA A 216 -19.36 3.77 -5.47
C ALA A 216 -18.12 3.18 -4.79
N VAL A 217 -17.11 4.01 -4.47
CA VAL A 217 -15.94 3.58 -3.68
C VAL A 217 -16.37 3.19 -2.26
N ASP A 218 -17.16 4.03 -1.59
CA ASP A 218 -17.65 3.76 -0.23
C ASP A 218 -18.50 2.49 -0.21
N ASN A 219 -19.49 2.38 -1.11
CA ASN A 219 -20.32 1.18 -1.26
C ASN A 219 -19.50 -0.09 -1.51
N ASN A 220 -18.43 0.01 -2.34
CA ASN A 220 -17.58 -1.15 -2.61
C ASN A 220 -16.81 -1.60 -1.36
N VAL A 221 -16.34 -0.67 -0.54
CA VAL A 221 -15.72 -1.00 0.75
C VAL A 221 -16.73 -1.66 1.69
N GLU A 222 -17.93 -1.09 1.84
CA GLU A 222 -18.98 -1.63 2.71
C GLU A 222 -19.41 -3.04 2.29
N ARG A 223 -19.60 -3.28 0.99
CA ARG A 223 -19.95 -4.60 0.46
C ARG A 223 -18.87 -5.63 0.73
N VAL A 224 -17.59 -5.27 0.57
CA VAL A 224 -16.48 -6.17 0.88
C VAL A 224 -16.43 -6.45 2.39
N VAL A 225 -16.68 -5.47 3.25
CA VAL A 225 -16.80 -5.69 4.71
C VAL A 225 -17.91 -6.69 5.04
N GLU A 226 -19.10 -6.53 4.42
CA GLU A 226 -20.23 -7.46 4.60
C GLU A 226 -19.89 -8.87 4.12
N GLU A 227 -19.30 -9.01 2.93
CA GLU A 227 -18.86 -10.27 2.37
C GLU A 227 -17.89 -11.00 3.30
N LEU A 228 -16.85 -10.30 3.77
CA LEU A 228 -15.85 -10.86 4.68
C LEU A 228 -16.44 -11.24 6.03
N ALA A 229 -17.33 -10.42 6.58
CA ALA A 229 -18.02 -10.71 7.83
C ALA A 229 -18.97 -11.94 7.72
N ALA A 230 -19.51 -12.20 6.53
CA ALA A 230 -20.35 -13.36 6.25
C ALA A 230 -19.53 -14.63 5.94
N ALA A 231 -18.28 -14.50 5.51
CA ALA A 231 -17.41 -15.64 5.16
C ALA A 231 -17.21 -16.58 6.37
N LYS A 232 -17.32 -17.90 6.14
CA LYS A 232 -17.43 -18.92 7.21
C LYS A 232 -16.40 -18.76 8.33
N VAL A 233 -15.11 -18.70 8.00
CA VAL A 233 -14.02 -18.61 9.00
C VAL A 233 -13.99 -17.26 9.67
N LEU A 234 -14.01 -16.18 8.87
CA LEU A 234 -13.97 -14.81 9.37
C LEU A 234 -15.23 -14.47 10.17
N GLY A 235 -16.40 -14.93 9.73
CA GLY A 235 -17.66 -14.74 10.43
C GLY A 235 -17.71 -15.44 11.79
N ILE A 236 -17.07 -16.60 11.95
CA ILE A 236 -16.94 -17.27 13.25
C ILE A 236 -16.05 -16.44 14.17
N ALA A 237 -14.89 -15.96 13.69
CA ALA A 237 -13.99 -15.11 14.46
C ALA A 237 -14.66 -13.77 14.84
N ALA A 238 -15.42 -13.17 13.93
CA ALA A 238 -16.17 -11.95 14.21
C ALA A 238 -17.29 -12.16 15.24
N LYS A 239 -18.06 -13.26 15.14
CA LYS A 239 -19.12 -13.61 16.12
C LYS A 239 -18.56 -13.89 17.51
N SER A 240 -17.38 -14.47 17.61
CA SER A 240 -16.70 -14.69 18.90
C SER A 240 -16.12 -13.41 19.50
N ARG A 241 -16.25 -12.27 18.81
CA ARG A 241 -15.65 -10.96 19.14
C ARG A 241 -14.13 -10.94 19.21
N LYS A 242 -13.47 -11.94 18.67
CA LYS A 242 -12.02 -11.97 18.54
C LYS A 242 -11.54 -11.14 17.36
N LEU A 243 -12.34 -11.02 16.28
CA LEU A 243 -12.07 -10.24 15.09
C LEU A 243 -13.11 -9.14 14.91
N ARG A 244 -12.66 -7.95 14.52
CA ARG A 244 -13.53 -6.90 13.97
C ARG A 244 -13.15 -6.64 12.51
N VAL A 245 -14.14 -6.68 11.61
CA VAL A 245 -13.99 -6.24 10.23
C VAL A 245 -14.48 -4.81 10.15
N LEU A 246 -13.65 -3.90 9.61
CA LEU A 246 -13.96 -2.48 9.43
C LEU A 246 -13.65 -2.06 7.99
N GLY A 247 -14.39 -1.06 7.51
CA GLY A 247 -14.11 -0.35 6.27
C GLY A 247 -13.45 1.00 6.54
N ALA A 248 -12.59 1.43 5.61
CA ALA A 248 -12.06 2.78 5.58
C ALA A 248 -11.74 3.21 4.14
N VAL A 249 -11.70 4.51 3.91
CA VAL A 249 -11.32 5.10 2.63
C VAL A 249 -10.17 6.07 2.82
N TYR A 250 -9.11 5.87 2.05
CA TYR A 250 -7.93 6.73 1.99
C TYR A 250 -8.11 7.79 0.92
N ASP A 251 -7.97 9.04 1.28
CA ASP A 251 -7.99 10.16 0.34
C ASP A 251 -6.60 10.37 -0.26
N LEU A 252 -6.49 10.22 -1.59
CA LEU A 252 -5.22 10.35 -2.32
C LEU A 252 -4.65 11.77 -2.32
N ALA A 253 -5.47 12.78 -2.09
CA ALA A 253 -5.02 14.18 -2.14
C ALA A 253 -4.55 14.67 -0.77
N THR A 254 -5.25 14.30 0.30
CA THR A 254 -4.95 14.76 1.66
C THR A 254 -4.09 13.78 2.44
N GLY A 255 -4.11 12.50 2.08
CA GLY A 255 -3.47 11.44 2.85
C GLY A 255 -4.30 10.93 4.03
N GLU A 256 -5.49 11.47 4.25
CA GLU A 256 -6.36 11.10 5.37
C GLU A 256 -7.07 9.76 5.12
N VAL A 257 -7.26 9.00 6.19
CA VAL A 257 -8.09 7.78 6.21
C VAL A 257 -9.32 8.00 7.04
N THR A 258 -10.49 7.90 6.41
CA THR A 258 -11.79 7.96 7.07
C THR A 258 -12.34 6.55 7.26
N PHE A 259 -12.67 6.18 8.51
CA PHE A 259 -13.35 4.92 8.82
C PHE A 259 -14.86 5.07 8.59
N LEU A 260 -15.45 4.07 7.94
CA LEU A 260 -16.88 3.98 7.64
C LEU A 260 -17.67 3.38 8.79
#